data_fdcc6afa60a643a4c0dd109c3c73e6dd
#
_entry.id   fdcc6afa60a643a4c0dd109c3c73e6dd
#
_cell.length_a   1.000
_cell.length_b   1.000
_cell.length_c   1.000
_cell.angle_alpha   90.00
_cell.angle_beta   90.00
_cell.angle_gamma   90.00
#
_symmetry.space_group_name_H-M   'P 1'
#
loop_
_entity.id
_entity.type
_entity.pdbx_description
1 polymer ?
#
loop_
_entity_poly.entity_id
_entity_poly.type
_entity_poly.pdbx_seq_one_letter_code
_entity_poly.pdbx_strand_id
1 'polypeptide(L)'
;RDAQESRGLGDVYKRQQMLPLQHVRYCCAYLKEQAGAGTVTLLGIRAAESTRRAARNELEVSGHKFSGSLDQFNRRSDRSFACVNGKDKIMLSPIFRWSDADVWNLIRGQGLPYCRLYDEGYHRIGCIFCPMASTKIKAKDRMRYPGVEKAIKRSIQHLIDNNGYMNNYQATADEIFNWWVSNTSAKEFFGMLRFQRTIDFNDI
;
A
#
# COMPACT_ATOMS: atom_id res chain seq x y z
N ARG A 1 -7.57 17.91 -3.78
CA ARG A 1 -6.69 16.80 -4.24
C ARG A 1 -7.03 15.48 -3.56
N ASP A 2 -7.33 15.48 -2.26
CA ASP A 2 -7.61 14.24 -1.49
C ASP A 2 -8.91 13.51 -1.89
N ALA A 3 -9.90 14.23 -2.40
CA ALA A 3 -11.16 13.64 -2.87
C ALA A 3 -11.02 12.84 -4.17
N GLN A 4 -9.99 13.08 -4.96
CA GLN A 4 -9.73 12.38 -6.22
C GLN A 4 -9.05 11.04 -5.99
N GLU A 5 -8.18 10.95 -4.97
CA GLU A 5 -7.56 9.69 -4.56
C GLU A 5 -8.58 8.72 -3.94
N SER A 6 -9.53 9.22 -3.15
CA SER A 6 -10.58 8.38 -2.56
C SER A 6 -11.57 7.82 -3.59
N ARG A 7 -11.86 8.57 -4.67
CA ARG A 7 -12.68 8.07 -5.79
C ARG A 7 -12.00 6.95 -6.55
N GLY A 8 -10.69 7.07 -6.82
CA GLY A 8 -9.90 6.03 -7.48
C GLY A 8 -9.87 4.71 -6.71
N LEU A 9 -9.80 4.76 -5.39
CA LEU A 9 -9.75 3.56 -4.55
C LEU A 9 -11.08 2.78 -4.60
N GLY A 10 -12.21 3.47 -4.55
CA GLY A 10 -13.54 2.85 -4.66
C GLY A 10 -13.76 2.12 -5.99
N ASP A 11 -13.30 2.72 -7.09
CA ASP A 11 -13.42 2.10 -8.42
C ASP A 11 -12.49 0.90 -8.59
N VAL A 12 -11.30 0.93 -7.98
CA VAL A 12 -10.37 -0.20 -7.97
C VAL A 12 -10.95 -1.38 -7.21
N TYR A 13 -11.56 -1.17 -6.05
CA TYR A 13 -12.22 -2.23 -5.29
C TYR A 13 -13.39 -2.86 -6.05
N LYS A 14 -14.23 -2.06 -6.69
CA LYS A 14 -15.37 -2.54 -7.47
C LYS A 14 -14.94 -3.41 -8.65
N ARG A 15 -13.86 -3.06 -9.35
CA ARG A 15 -13.39 -3.77 -10.55
C ARG A 15 -12.68 -5.09 -10.25
N GLN A 16 -12.06 -5.22 -9.09
CA GLN A 16 -11.20 -6.37 -8.76
C GLN A 16 -11.93 -7.51 -8.05
N GLN A 17 -13.22 -7.36 -7.74
CA GLN A 17 -14.07 -8.36 -7.08
C GLN A 17 -13.55 -8.86 -5.71
N MET A 18 -12.52 -8.24 -5.17
CA MET A 18 -11.93 -8.58 -3.86
C MET A 18 -11.22 -7.37 -3.24
N LEU A 19 -11.04 -7.40 -1.92
CA LEU A 19 -10.22 -6.43 -1.20
C LEU A 19 -8.72 -6.66 -1.45
N PRO A 20 -7.88 -5.61 -1.40
CA PRO A 20 -6.44 -5.79 -1.46
C PRO A 20 -5.94 -6.50 -0.20
N LEU A 21 -5.12 -7.52 -0.39
CA LEU A 21 -4.51 -8.31 0.69
C LEU A 21 -3.01 -8.03 0.78
N GLN A 22 -2.35 -8.49 1.85
CA GLN A 22 -0.90 -8.31 2.03
C GLN A 22 -0.08 -8.87 0.87
N HIS A 23 -0.49 -10.01 0.32
CA HIS A 23 0.17 -10.69 -0.80
C HIS A 23 -0.42 -10.34 -2.17
N VAL A 24 -1.62 -9.75 -2.24
CA VAL A 24 -2.29 -9.31 -3.48
C VAL A 24 -2.58 -7.82 -3.41
N ARG A 25 -1.55 -7.01 -3.64
CA ARG A 25 -1.61 -5.55 -3.54
C ARG A 25 -1.85 -4.87 -4.88
N TYR A 26 -2.90 -5.26 -5.58
CA TYR A 26 -3.26 -4.65 -6.86
C TYR A 26 -3.47 -3.12 -6.75
N CYS A 27 -3.88 -2.61 -5.58
CA CYS A 27 -3.99 -1.17 -5.35
C CYS A 27 -2.66 -0.43 -5.54
N CYS A 28 -1.52 -1.04 -5.19
CA CYS A 28 -0.21 -0.46 -5.47
C CYS A 28 0.10 -0.47 -6.96
N ALA A 29 -0.20 -1.57 -7.65
CA ALA A 29 0.02 -1.67 -9.10
C ALA A 29 -0.75 -0.59 -9.86
N TYR A 30 -2.03 -0.41 -9.56
CA TYR A 30 -2.88 0.56 -10.26
C TYR A 30 -2.62 2.02 -9.85
N LEU A 31 -2.42 2.30 -8.56
CA LEU A 31 -2.37 3.67 -8.06
C LEU A 31 -0.96 4.25 -7.98
N LYS A 32 0.07 3.41 -7.97
CA LYS A 32 1.47 3.85 -7.75
C LYS A 32 2.44 3.37 -8.82
N GLU A 33 2.34 2.10 -9.22
CA GLU A 33 3.39 1.47 -10.04
C GLU A 33 3.25 1.78 -11.53
N GLN A 34 2.03 2.05 -12.01
CA GLN A 34 1.78 2.40 -13.42
C GLN A 34 2.18 3.84 -13.76
N ALA A 35 2.32 4.72 -12.78
CA ALA A 35 2.74 6.09 -13.02
C ALA A 35 4.21 6.17 -13.45
N GLY A 36 4.54 7.15 -14.30
CA GLY A 36 5.92 7.44 -14.69
C GLY A 36 6.49 6.55 -15.81
N ALA A 37 5.66 5.83 -16.56
CA ALA A 37 6.11 5.18 -17.81
C ALA A 37 6.65 6.23 -18.78
N GLY A 38 7.75 5.92 -19.46
CA GLY A 38 8.41 6.85 -20.39
C GLY A 38 9.15 8.02 -19.71
N THR A 39 9.34 7.99 -18.38
CA THR A 39 9.98 9.10 -17.63
C THR A 39 11.06 8.63 -16.66
N VAL A 40 11.89 9.59 -16.22
CA VAL A 40 12.75 9.41 -15.05
C VAL A 40 11.95 9.78 -13.82
N THR A 41 11.77 8.81 -12.92
CA THR A 41 11.02 9.00 -11.67
C THR A 41 11.97 9.08 -10.48
N LEU A 42 11.93 10.18 -9.75
CA LEU A 42 12.65 10.32 -8.48
C LEU A 42 11.83 9.66 -7.36
N LEU A 43 12.46 8.79 -6.59
CA LEU A 43 11.84 8.07 -5.49
C LEU A 43 12.53 8.40 -4.16
N GLY A 44 11.75 8.64 -3.13
CA GLY A 44 12.25 8.81 -1.75
C GLY A 44 12.51 7.47 -1.04
N ILE A 45 12.94 6.43 -1.77
CA ILE A 45 13.23 5.13 -1.18
C ILE A 45 14.59 5.16 -0.49
N ARG A 46 14.65 4.58 0.72
CA ARG A 46 15.90 4.47 1.51
C ARG A 46 16.13 3.03 1.94
N ALA A 47 17.41 2.61 1.95
CA ALA A 47 17.83 1.29 2.41
C ALA A 47 17.40 1.04 3.88
N ALA A 48 17.47 2.06 4.73
CA ALA A 48 17.14 2.00 6.15
C ALA A 48 15.67 1.62 6.45
N GLU A 49 14.74 1.75 5.48
CA GLU A 49 13.32 1.54 5.73
C GLU A 49 12.89 0.07 5.86
N SER A 50 13.61 -0.86 5.25
CA SER A 50 13.38 -2.30 5.36
C SER A 50 14.44 -3.12 4.62
N THR A 51 14.61 -4.40 5.01
CA THR A 51 15.50 -5.36 4.33
C THR A 51 15.20 -5.50 2.84
N ARG A 52 13.91 -5.50 2.46
CA ARG A 52 13.49 -5.55 1.05
C ARG A 52 13.89 -4.28 0.28
N ARG A 53 13.93 -3.11 0.94
CA ARG A 53 14.39 -1.87 0.32
C ARG A 53 15.89 -1.80 0.29
N ALA A 54 16.59 -2.29 1.30
CA ALA A 54 18.04 -2.40 1.32
C ALA A 54 18.61 -3.27 0.17
N ALA A 55 17.84 -4.27 -0.27
CA ALA A 55 18.19 -5.10 -1.42
C ALA A 55 17.99 -4.42 -2.80
N ARG A 56 17.48 -3.19 -2.84
CA ARG A 56 17.37 -2.38 -4.06
C ARG A 56 18.63 -1.58 -4.31
N ASN A 57 18.65 -0.83 -5.40
CA ASN A 57 19.77 0.04 -5.77
C ASN A 57 19.32 1.50 -5.96
N GLU A 58 20.29 2.38 -6.03
CA GLU A 58 20.06 3.82 -6.23
C GLU A 58 19.37 4.11 -7.57
N LEU A 59 19.78 3.37 -8.60
CA LEU A 59 19.26 3.50 -9.95
C LEU A 59 18.75 2.15 -10.46
N GLU A 60 17.53 2.12 -10.92
CA GLU A 60 16.92 0.93 -11.51
C GLU A 60 16.20 1.31 -12.82
N VAL A 61 16.36 0.48 -13.83
CA VAL A 61 15.61 0.59 -15.09
C VAL A 61 14.59 -0.54 -15.14
N SER A 62 13.34 -0.23 -15.48
CA SER A 62 12.27 -1.22 -15.53
C SER A 62 12.61 -2.38 -16.48
N GLY A 63 12.02 -3.55 -16.21
CA GLY A 63 12.28 -4.76 -16.97
C GLY A 63 13.66 -5.37 -16.70
N HIS A 64 14.26 -5.08 -15.55
CA HIS A 64 15.58 -5.58 -15.14
C HIS A 64 16.73 -5.22 -16.10
N LYS A 65 16.56 -4.19 -16.92
CA LYS A 65 17.58 -3.73 -17.86
C LYS A 65 18.85 -3.24 -17.17
N PHE A 66 18.68 -2.63 -16.00
CA PHE A 66 19.77 -2.19 -15.14
C PHE A 66 19.30 -2.04 -13.69
N SER A 67 20.21 -2.38 -12.75
CA SER A 67 20.05 -2.09 -11.33
C SER A 67 21.45 -1.93 -10.73
N GLY A 68 21.76 -0.76 -10.17
CA GLY A 68 23.09 -0.45 -9.62
C GLY A 68 23.20 0.97 -9.09
N SER A 69 24.43 1.42 -8.83
CA SER A 69 24.70 2.80 -8.46
C SER A 69 24.74 3.72 -9.69
N LEU A 70 24.60 5.02 -9.45
CA LEU A 70 24.73 6.02 -10.49
C LEU A 70 26.13 6.00 -11.13
N ASP A 71 27.17 5.76 -10.34
CA ASP A 71 28.54 5.63 -10.83
C ASP A 71 28.72 4.41 -11.73
N GLN A 72 28.13 3.28 -11.37
CA GLN A 72 28.14 2.07 -12.21
C GLN A 72 27.42 2.33 -13.54
N PHE A 73 26.29 3.05 -13.49
CA PHE A 73 25.57 3.43 -14.70
C PHE A 73 26.41 4.34 -15.59
N ASN A 74 27.07 5.35 -15.05
CA ASN A 74 27.88 6.29 -15.80
C ASN A 74 29.13 5.65 -16.45
N ARG A 75 29.66 4.57 -15.85
CA ARG A 75 30.84 3.85 -16.38
C ARG A 75 30.49 2.88 -17.53
N ARG A 76 29.21 2.63 -17.80
CA ARG A 76 28.83 1.73 -18.87
C ARG A 76 29.04 2.38 -20.23
N SER A 77 29.64 1.63 -21.15
CA SER A 77 29.82 2.03 -22.54
C SER A 77 28.49 2.04 -23.32
N ASP A 78 27.59 1.12 -22.97
CA ASP A 78 26.25 1.04 -23.54
C ASP A 78 25.27 1.86 -22.71
N ARG A 79 24.89 3.02 -23.23
CA ARG A 79 23.87 3.92 -22.66
C ARG A 79 22.56 3.87 -23.44
N SER A 80 22.34 2.84 -24.25
CA SER A 80 21.16 2.73 -25.11
C SER A 80 19.85 2.77 -24.32
N PHE A 81 19.85 2.34 -23.06
CA PHE A 81 18.69 2.42 -22.17
C PHE A 81 18.57 3.75 -21.40
N ALA A 82 19.49 4.72 -21.61
CA ALA A 82 19.31 6.08 -21.10
C ALA A 82 18.18 6.81 -21.84
N CYS A 83 17.82 6.35 -23.04
CA CYS A 83 16.64 6.81 -23.74
C CYS A 83 15.42 6.05 -23.21
N VAL A 84 14.54 6.75 -22.52
CA VAL A 84 13.30 6.18 -21.99
C VAL A 84 12.31 6.07 -23.14
N ASN A 85 12.14 4.88 -23.68
CA ASN A 85 11.21 4.62 -24.78
C ASN A 85 9.91 3.97 -24.28
N GLY A 86 8.79 4.59 -24.58
CA GLY A 86 7.46 4.02 -24.41
C GLY A 86 7.13 3.60 -22.97
N LYS A 87 7.22 2.31 -22.68
CA LYS A 87 6.86 1.73 -21.38
C LYS A 87 8.00 1.67 -20.37
N ASP A 88 9.22 1.99 -20.77
CA ASP A 88 10.37 1.96 -19.88
C ASP A 88 10.26 3.06 -18.82
N LYS A 89 10.81 2.77 -17.65
CA LYS A 89 10.82 3.67 -16.50
C LYS A 89 12.19 3.62 -15.83
N ILE A 90 12.80 4.76 -15.69
CA ILE A 90 14.03 4.92 -14.90
C ILE A 90 13.63 5.39 -13.51
N MET A 91 14.06 4.68 -12.49
CA MET A 91 13.81 5.00 -11.10
C MET A 91 15.13 5.37 -10.42
N LEU A 92 15.22 6.60 -9.94
CA LEU A 92 16.38 7.12 -9.22
C LEU A 92 15.98 7.42 -7.78
N SER A 93 16.74 6.87 -6.83
CA SER A 93 16.57 7.08 -5.40
C SER A 93 17.75 7.90 -4.84
N PRO A 94 17.71 9.25 -4.90
CA PRO A 94 18.86 10.11 -4.55
C PRO A 94 19.24 10.01 -3.08
N ILE A 95 18.29 9.69 -2.21
CA ILE A 95 18.47 9.60 -0.75
C ILE A 95 18.55 8.14 -0.27
N PHE A 96 18.91 7.20 -1.17
CA PHE A 96 18.90 5.77 -0.89
C PHE A 96 19.69 5.38 0.36
N ARG A 97 20.82 6.03 0.59
CA ARG A 97 21.73 5.75 1.72
C ARG A 97 21.41 6.55 2.99
N TRP A 98 20.42 7.43 2.95
CA TRP A 98 20.10 8.28 4.10
C TRP A 98 19.44 7.47 5.22
N SER A 99 19.86 7.78 6.44
CA SER A 99 19.19 7.32 7.65
C SER A 99 17.90 8.13 7.93
N ASP A 100 17.11 7.70 8.91
CA ASP A 100 15.97 8.50 9.39
C ASP A 100 16.42 9.83 9.98
N ALA A 101 17.59 9.83 10.68
CA ALA A 101 18.16 11.03 11.25
C ALA A 101 18.53 12.06 10.17
N ASP A 102 19.14 11.61 9.06
CA ASP A 102 19.51 12.51 7.96
C ASP A 102 18.31 13.21 7.37
N VAL A 103 17.20 12.47 7.15
CA VAL A 103 15.95 13.04 6.63
C VAL A 103 15.39 14.08 7.59
N TRP A 104 15.30 13.78 8.89
CA TRP A 104 14.77 14.71 9.87
C TRP A 104 15.66 15.91 10.10
N ASN A 105 16.97 15.75 10.06
CA ASN A 105 17.93 16.86 10.13
C ASN A 105 17.74 17.82 8.96
N LEU A 106 17.58 17.31 7.74
CA LEU A 106 17.29 18.15 6.58
C LEU A 106 15.95 18.89 6.75
N ILE A 107 14.87 18.17 7.08
CA ILE A 107 13.53 18.74 7.21
C ILE A 107 13.52 19.87 8.25
N ARG A 108 14.07 19.61 9.43
CA ARG A 108 14.11 20.59 10.53
C ARG A 108 15.10 21.72 10.27
N GLY A 109 16.28 21.39 9.75
CA GLY A 109 17.33 22.38 9.46
C GLY A 109 16.94 23.38 8.38
N GLN A 110 16.11 22.97 7.41
CA GLN A 110 15.62 23.81 6.33
C GLN A 110 14.19 24.33 6.55
N GLY A 111 13.54 23.99 7.68
CA GLY A 111 12.17 24.38 7.95
C GLY A 111 11.16 23.86 6.92
N LEU A 112 11.40 22.67 6.36
CA LEU A 112 10.55 22.10 5.31
C LEU A 112 9.21 21.62 5.90
N PRO A 113 8.09 21.79 5.17
CA PRO A 113 6.81 21.30 5.62
C PRO A 113 6.77 19.76 5.61
N TYR A 114 6.18 19.18 6.66
CA TYR A 114 5.96 17.74 6.77
C TYR A 114 4.56 17.43 7.32
N CYS A 115 4.17 16.16 7.26
CA CYS A 115 2.85 15.75 7.71
C CYS A 115 2.74 15.76 9.24
N ARG A 116 1.72 16.44 9.78
CA ARG A 116 1.45 16.57 11.22
C ARG A 116 1.26 15.23 11.94
N LEU A 117 0.92 14.15 11.23
CA LEU A 117 0.78 12.84 11.83
C LEU A 117 2.08 12.33 12.47
N TYR A 118 3.23 12.81 12.04
CA TYR A 118 4.51 12.48 12.70
C TYR A 118 4.59 13.06 14.11
N ASP A 119 4.03 14.26 14.33
CA ASP A 119 3.98 14.87 15.66
C ASP A 119 2.99 14.14 16.58
N GLU A 120 2.01 13.43 16.00
CA GLU A 120 1.03 12.61 16.71
C GLU A 120 1.54 11.17 16.99
N GLY A 121 2.84 10.92 16.74
CA GLY A 121 3.49 9.64 17.02
C GLY A 121 3.30 8.56 15.93
N TYR A 122 2.98 8.95 14.71
CA TYR A 122 3.07 8.04 13.57
C TYR A 122 4.51 7.96 13.10
N HIS A 123 5.12 6.78 13.14
CA HIS A 123 6.48 6.57 12.61
C HIS A 123 6.50 6.34 11.10
N ARG A 124 5.37 5.92 10.54
CA ARG A 124 5.23 5.66 9.11
C ARG A 124 3.82 6.01 8.67
N ILE A 125 3.73 6.88 7.68
CA ILE A 125 2.46 7.31 7.09
C ILE A 125 2.24 6.54 5.78
N GLY A 126 1.05 6.00 5.61
CA GLY A 126 0.63 5.24 4.44
C GLY A 126 -0.84 5.45 4.14
N CYS A 127 -1.40 4.58 3.30
CA CYS A 127 -2.84 4.58 3.03
C CYS A 127 -3.61 4.22 4.30
N ILE A 128 -4.77 4.86 4.50
CA ILE A 128 -5.70 4.52 5.59
C ILE A 128 -6.17 3.08 5.39
N PHE A 129 -6.19 2.27 6.47
CA PHE A 129 -6.49 0.84 6.43
C PHE A 129 -5.62 0.03 5.46
N CYS A 130 -4.38 0.44 5.20
CA CYS A 130 -3.48 -0.32 4.33
C CYS A 130 -3.35 -1.78 4.81
N PRO A 131 -3.49 -2.80 3.93
CA PRO A 131 -3.31 -4.20 4.33
C PRO A 131 -1.94 -4.48 4.97
N MET A 132 -0.92 -3.69 4.61
CA MET A 132 0.44 -3.81 5.17
C MET A 132 0.61 -3.12 6.53
N ALA A 133 -0.38 -2.35 6.99
CA ALA A 133 -0.32 -1.71 8.31
C ALA A 133 -0.55 -2.74 9.42
N SER A 134 0.07 -2.50 10.58
CA SER A 134 -0.20 -3.30 11.77
C SER A 134 -1.64 -3.10 12.25
N THR A 135 -2.16 -4.08 12.98
CA THR A 135 -3.50 -3.99 13.61
C THR A 135 -3.62 -2.76 14.50
N LYS A 136 -2.54 -2.38 15.17
CA LYS A 136 -2.46 -1.19 16.02
C LYS A 136 -2.68 0.12 15.23
N ILE A 137 -2.10 0.22 14.05
CA ILE A 137 -2.30 1.37 13.16
C ILE A 137 -3.73 1.37 12.59
N LYS A 138 -4.24 0.21 12.17
CA LYS A 138 -5.62 0.09 11.67
C LYS A 138 -6.65 0.44 12.75
N ALA A 139 -6.39 0.12 14.03
CA ALA A 139 -7.23 0.54 15.14
C ALA A 139 -7.23 2.08 15.32
N LYS A 140 -6.07 2.74 15.19
CA LYS A 140 -5.99 4.21 15.17
C LYS A 140 -6.75 4.81 13.98
N ASP A 141 -6.60 4.21 12.79
CA ASP A 141 -7.31 4.64 11.58
C ASP A 141 -8.83 4.55 11.76
N ARG A 142 -9.32 3.50 12.41
CA ARG A 142 -10.74 3.29 12.71
C ARG A 142 -11.32 4.41 13.56
N MET A 143 -10.61 4.82 14.60
CA MET A 143 -11.04 5.92 15.46
C MET A 143 -10.99 7.27 14.74
N ARG A 144 -9.97 7.49 13.92
CA ARG A 144 -9.71 8.77 13.27
C ARG A 144 -10.54 8.99 12.01
N TYR A 145 -10.81 7.93 11.25
CA TYR A 145 -11.42 8.00 9.92
C TYR A 145 -12.68 7.14 9.79
N PRO A 146 -13.71 7.31 10.64
CA PRO A 146 -14.93 6.49 10.59
C PRO A 146 -15.68 6.62 9.26
N GLY A 147 -15.55 7.75 8.57
CA GLY A 147 -16.13 7.94 7.24
C GLY A 147 -15.50 7.05 6.18
N VAL A 148 -14.18 6.80 6.26
CA VAL A 148 -13.46 5.89 5.36
C VAL A 148 -13.87 4.44 5.64
N GLU A 149 -14.00 4.03 6.91
CA GLU A 149 -14.55 2.72 7.29
C GLU A 149 -15.92 2.49 6.65
N LYS A 150 -16.85 3.44 6.80
CA LYS A 150 -18.18 3.37 6.19
C LYS A 150 -18.12 3.24 4.66
N ALA A 151 -17.22 3.95 4.00
CA ALA A 151 -17.04 3.88 2.56
C ALA A 151 -16.52 2.51 2.10
N ILE A 152 -15.57 1.94 2.83
CA ILE A 152 -15.04 0.59 2.55
C ILE A 152 -16.13 -0.46 2.77
N LYS A 153 -16.89 -0.40 3.86
CA LYS A 153 -17.99 -1.33 4.13
C LYS A 153 -19.06 -1.28 3.03
N ARG A 154 -19.40 -0.10 2.52
CA ARG A 154 -20.31 0.03 1.35
C ARG A 154 -19.73 -0.62 0.10
N SER A 155 -18.42 -0.51 -0.11
CA SER A 155 -17.76 -1.18 -1.24
C SER A 155 -17.75 -2.70 -1.08
N ILE A 156 -17.57 -3.21 0.14
CA ILE A 156 -17.69 -4.64 0.46
C ILE A 156 -19.11 -5.14 0.21
N GLN A 157 -20.12 -4.40 0.67
CA GLN A 157 -21.52 -4.76 0.42
C GLN A 157 -21.81 -4.86 -1.09
N HIS A 158 -21.34 -3.88 -1.86
CA HIS A 158 -21.44 -3.93 -3.31
C HIS A 158 -20.76 -5.17 -3.93
N LEU A 159 -19.62 -5.60 -3.39
CA LEU A 159 -18.95 -6.83 -3.85
C LEU A 159 -19.75 -8.09 -3.49
N ILE A 160 -20.41 -8.12 -2.34
CA ILE A 160 -21.31 -9.21 -1.93
C ILE A 160 -22.51 -9.27 -2.87
N ASP A 161 -23.20 -8.14 -3.09
CA ASP A 161 -24.42 -8.05 -3.89
C ASP A 161 -24.21 -8.43 -5.36
N ASN A 162 -23.00 -8.21 -5.88
CA ASN A 162 -22.64 -8.55 -7.26
C ASN A 162 -21.99 -9.94 -7.42
N ASN A 163 -22.22 -10.86 -6.50
CA ASN A 163 -21.69 -12.23 -6.52
C ASN A 163 -20.15 -12.29 -6.68
N GLY A 164 -19.44 -11.30 -6.14
CA GLY A 164 -17.98 -11.30 -6.08
C GLY A 164 -17.46 -12.41 -5.18
N TYR A 165 -16.13 -12.60 -5.20
CA TYR A 165 -15.42 -13.57 -4.37
C TYR A 165 -15.79 -13.51 -2.87
N MET A 166 -16.16 -12.33 -2.38
CA MET A 166 -16.58 -12.11 -0.99
C MET A 166 -17.86 -12.86 -0.61
N ASN A 167 -18.74 -13.17 -1.56
CA ASN A 167 -19.98 -13.89 -1.31
C ASN A 167 -19.75 -15.34 -0.84
N ASN A 168 -18.60 -15.93 -1.19
CA ASN A 168 -18.23 -17.31 -0.78
C ASN A 168 -18.09 -17.48 0.73
N TYR A 169 -17.91 -16.39 1.48
CA TYR A 169 -17.72 -16.43 2.93
C TYR A 169 -19.04 -16.45 3.70
N GLN A 170 -20.18 -16.20 3.06
CA GLN A 170 -21.49 -16.07 3.72
C GLN A 170 -21.45 -15.13 4.93
N ALA A 171 -20.72 -14.04 4.80
CA ALA A 171 -20.45 -13.07 5.85
C ALA A 171 -20.99 -11.69 5.49
N THR A 172 -21.33 -10.91 6.48
CA THR A 172 -21.76 -9.53 6.34
C THR A 172 -20.59 -8.62 5.95
N ALA A 173 -20.88 -7.43 5.44
CA ALA A 173 -19.85 -6.43 5.13
C ALA A 173 -19.03 -6.04 6.37
N ASP A 174 -19.65 -6.02 7.54
CA ASP A 174 -18.98 -5.75 8.82
C ASP A 174 -18.00 -6.85 9.21
N GLU A 175 -18.40 -8.10 9.08
CA GLU A 175 -17.56 -9.27 9.37
C GLU A 175 -16.37 -9.34 8.41
N ILE A 176 -16.59 -9.10 7.12
CA ILE A 176 -15.51 -9.06 6.12
C ILE A 176 -14.55 -7.90 6.40
N PHE A 177 -15.06 -6.72 6.74
CA PHE A 177 -14.22 -5.60 7.12
C PHE A 177 -13.38 -5.91 8.37
N ASN A 178 -13.99 -6.49 9.41
CA ASN A 178 -13.28 -6.86 10.64
C ASN A 178 -12.20 -7.92 10.38
N TRP A 179 -12.48 -8.92 9.54
CA TRP A 179 -11.46 -9.84 9.07
C TRP A 179 -10.32 -9.12 8.36
N TRP A 180 -10.64 -8.26 7.40
CA TRP A 180 -9.63 -7.56 6.59
C TRP A 180 -8.68 -6.69 7.41
N VAL A 181 -9.17 -6.08 8.49
CA VAL A 181 -8.33 -5.28 9.38
C VAL A 181 -7.58 -6.09 10.45
N SER A 182 -8.01 -7.33 10.74
CA SER A 182 -7.43 -8.17 11.78
C SER A 182 -6.05 -8.74 11.44
N ASN A 183 -5.68 -8.82 10.16
CA ASN A 183 -4.50 -9.52 9.64
C ASN A 183 -4.51 -11.05 9.89
N THR A 184 -5.64 -11.62 10.28
CA THR A 184 -5.84 -13.06 10.49
C THR A 184 -6.10 -13.74 9.15
N SER A 185 -5.75 -15.02 9.03
CA SER A 185 -6.08 -15.77 7.81
C SER A 185 -7.61 -15.92 7.65
N ALA A 186 -8.08 -15.96 6.40
CA ALA A 186 -9.51 -16.15 6.13
C ALA A 186 -10.02 -17.47 6.74
N LYS A 187 -9.24 -18.55 6.63
CA LYS A 187 -9.60 -19.85 7.20
C LYS A 187 -9.83 -19.78 8.71
N GLU A 188 -8.97 -19.13 9.42
CA GLU A 188 -9.05 -18.98 10.86
C GLU A 188 -10.23 -18.10 11.28
N PHE A 189 -10.33 -16.90 10.71
CA PHE A 189 -11.36 -15.92 11.07
C PHE A 189 -12.78 -16.45 10.79
N PHE A 190 -13.03 -16.89 9.57
CA PHE A 190 -14.37 -17.40 9.20
C PHE A 190 -14.65 -18.81 9.74
N GLY A 191 -13.61 -19.56 10.10
CA GLY A 191 -13.76 -20.82 10.86
C GLY A 191 -14.31 -20.55 12.26
N MET A 192 -13.74 -19.59 12.98
CA MET A 192 -14.23 -19.18 14.30
C MET A 192 -15.65 -18.62 14.21
N LEU A 193 -15.95 -17.80 13.23
CA LEU A 193 -17.26 -17.19 13.02
C LEU A 193 -18.36 -18.24 12.81
N ARG A 194 -18.07 -19.28 12.00
CA ARG A 194 -19.01 -20.40 11.80
C ARG A 194 -19.25 -21.18 13.07
N PHE A 195 -18.20 -21.46 13.82
CA PHE A 195 -18.28 -22.14 15.11
C PHE A 195 -19.16 -21.36 16.11
N GLN A 196 -18.95 -20.05 16.19
CA GLN A 196 -19.72 -19.16 17.06
C GLN A 196 -21.22 -19.15 16.70
N ARG A 197 -21.55 -19.03 15.42
CA ARG A 197 -22.95 -19.11 14.94
C ARG A 197 -23.61 -20.47 15.22
N THR A 198 -22.81 -21.56 15.24
CA THR A 198 -23.35 -22.90 15.56
C THR A 198 -23.68 -23.03 17.04
N ILE A 199 -22.92 -22.39 17.93
CA ILE A 199 -23.20 -22.36 19.38
C ILE A 199 -24.46 -21.52 19.65
N ASP A 200 -24.56 -20.32 19.08
CA ASP A 200 -25.69 -19.41 19.28
C ASP A 200 -27.04 -20.00 18.82
N PHE A 201 -27.04 -20.97 17.91
CA PHE A 201 -28.26 -21.68 17.48
C PHE A 201 -28.67 -22.81 18.43
N ASN A 202 -27.78 -23.32 19.28
CA ASN A 202 -28.07 -24.44 20.19
C ASN A 202 -28.47 -23.96 21.59
N ASP A 203 -28.34 -22.67 21.87
CA ASP A 203 -28.68 -22.06 23.17
C ASP A 203 -30.10 -21.39 23.19
N ILE A 204 -30.91 -21.59 22.13
CA ILE A 204 -32.31 -21.17 22.00
C ILE A 204 -33.24 -22.41 22.01
#